data_a86fb115ed33999460473abecd8e8612
#
_entry.id   a86fb115ed33999460473abecd8e8612
#
_cell.length_a   1.000
_cell.length_b   1.000
_cell.length_c   1.000
_cell.angle_alpha   90.00
_cell.angle_beta   90.00
_cell.angle_gamma   90.00
#
_symmetry.space_group_name_H-M   'P 1'
#
loop_
_entity.id
_entity.type
_entity.pdbx_description
1 polymer ?
#
loop_
_entity_poly.entity_id
_entity_poly.type
_entity_poly.pdbx_seq_one_letter_code
_entity_poly.pdbx_strand_id
1 'polypeptide(L)'
;MSRLRKPGIRRGEWLELMPGKLPVQEEGGRMSAALLWLEEEYGLNRKWLASLEAAGGIKLAGDRLRIHGFPPKVSQYPPALEPVEVLYEDDYCLVVHKPQGIKVHTDGVSREPALSNLVSGLYSSRGELVAPEHVHRLDEHTSGPVLYAKNELARRQLETAMEEKRIGRIYVALVDGVVPASLRLIDEPIGRDRHHASRRRVSPTGKQAVTRVELVETHPASSLVRLTLETGRTHQIRVHMSCMGHPLLGDALYGGSLRYLKHQALHGESLSFPHPITGELVVVSDPWPAAWEGILAVLRSAE
;
A
#
# COMPACT_ATOMS: atom_id res chain seq x y z
N MET A 1 18.95 7.33 8.36
CA MET A 1 19.24 6.38 7.27
C MET A 1 19.13 4.99 7.83
N SER A 2 18.19 4.14 7.38
CA SER A 2 18.13 2.75 7.80
C SER A 2 19.36 2.02 7.24
N ARG A 3 20.02 1.26 8.11
CA ARG A 3 21.14 0.41 7.71
C ARG A 3 20.65 -0.66 6.74
N LEU A 4 21.29 -0.77 5.56
CA LEU A 4 20.99 -1.85 4.61
C LEU A 4 21.36 -3.18 5.27
N ARG A 5 20.45 -4.14 5.20
CA ARG A 5 20.58 -5.46 5.82
C ARG A 5 21.05 -6.46 4.78
N LYS A 6 21.74 -7.51 5.22
CA LYS A 6 22.10 -8.60 4.33
C LYS A 6 20.83 -9.38 3.94
N PRO A 7 20.60 -9.63 2.64
CA PRO A 7 19.51 -10.51 2.24
C PRO A 7 19.78 -11.93 2.77
N GLY A 8 18.76 -12.58 3.30
CA GLY A 8 18.81 -13.99 3.59
C GLY A 8 18.64 -14.83 2.32
N ILE A 9 18.83 -16.14 2.45
CA ILE A 9 18.60 -17.10 1.36
C ILE A 9 17.34 -17.91 1.70
N ARG A 10 16.34 -17.84 0.83
CA ARG A 10 15.16 -18.70 0.95
C ARG A 10 15.51 -20.15 0.61
N ARG A 11 15.13 -21.07 1.49
CA ARG A 11 15.26 -22.52 1.28
C ARG A 11 13.94 -23.20 1.63
N GLY A 12 13.07 -23.33 0.63
CA GLY A 12 11.69 -23.80 0.81
C GLY A 12 10.91 -22.85 1.74
N GLU A 13 10.46 -23.37 2.87
CA GLU A 13 9.71 -22.59 3.87
C GLU A 13 10.61 -21.79 4.84
N TRP A 14 11.92 -21.89 4.71
CA TRP A 14 12.89 -21.31 5.65
C TRP A 14 13.67 -20.15 5.01
N LEU A 15 13.84 -19.08 5.79
CA LEU A 15 14.83 -18.03 5.53
C LEU A 15 16.11 -18.37 6.29
N GLU A 16 17.20 -18.53 5.57
CA GLU A 16 18.53 -18.76 6.13
C GLU A 16 19.31 -17.45 6.21
N LEU A 17 19.77 -17.12 7.39
CA LEU A 17 20.53 -15.91 7.70
C LEU A 17 21.89 -16.30 8.27
N MET A 18 22.89 -15.43 8.08
CA MET A 18 24.26 -15.63 8.53
C MET A 18 24.66 -14.50 9.50
N PRO A 19 24.28 -14.58 10.78
CA PRO A 19 24.60 -13.53 11.76
C PRO A 19 26.10 -13.41 12.09
N GLY A 20 26.90 -14.43 11.76
CA GLY A 20 28.29 -14.52 12.20
C GLY A 20 28.41 -15.00 13.66
N LYS A 21 29.46 -14.59 14.34
CA LYS A 21 29.65 -14.93 15.77
C LYS A 21 28.65 -14.09 16.61
N LEU A 22 27.62 -14.74 17.10
CA LEU A 22 26.71 -14.14 18.09
C LEU A 22 27.39 -14.14 19.47
N PRO A 23 27.33 -13.04 20.24
CA PRO A 23 27.81 -13.00 21.60
C PRO A 23 26.98 -13.98 22.44
N VAL A 24 27.66 -14.81 23.23
CA VAL A 24 27.01 -15.73 24.20
C VAL A 24 26.60 -14.87 25.39
N GLN A 25 25.32 -14.74 25.67
CA GLN A 25 24.80 -14.08 26.86
C GLN A 25 24.81 -15.08 28.04
N GLU A 26 25.07 -14.59 29.24
CA GLU A 26 25.10 -15.41 30.45
C GLU A 26 23.76 -16.09 30.75
N GLU A 27 22.65 -15.38 30.43
CA GLU A 27 21.27 -15.90 30.52
C GLU A 27 20.68 -16.21 29.14
N GLY A 28 20.22 -17.45 28.89
CA GLY A 28 19.50 -17.85 27.67
C GLY A 28 20.37 -18.35 26.51
N GLY A 29 21.69 -18.33 26.63
CA GLY A 29 22.61 -18.94 25.66
C GLY A 29 22.56 -18.32 24.26
N ARG A 30 22.95 -19.12 23.25
CA ARG A 30 23.09 -18.70 21.86
C ARG A 30 21.74 -18.35 21.19
N MET A 31 20.63 -18.98 21.60
CA MET A 31 19.31 -18.70 21.02
C MET A 31 18.82 -17.30 21.44
N SER A 32 18.99 -16.93 22.71
CA SER A 32 18.65 -15.58 23.18
C SER A 32 19.43 -14.51 22.43
N ALA A 33 20.73 -14.73 22.19
CA ALA A 33 21.53 -13.81 21.36
C ALA A 33 21.06 -13.75 19.91
N ALA A 34 20.60 -14.87 19.34
CA ALA A 34 20.04 -14.88 17.98
C ALA A 34 18.71 -14.10 17.87
N LEU A 35 17.83 -14.23 18.87
CA LEU A 35 16.57 -13.47 18.92
C LEU A 35 16.83 -11.97 19.06
N LEU A 36 17.76 -11.57 19.92
CA LEU A 36 18.16 -10.17 20.06
C LEU A 36 18.74 -9.61 18.76
N TRP A 37 19.61 -10.38 18.10
CA TRP A 37 20.16 -9.99 16.80
C TRP A 37 19.08 -9.81 15.73
N LEU A 38 18.05 -10.69 15.70
CA LEU A 38 16.90 -10.54 14.80
C LEU A 38 16.08 -9.29 15.10
N GLU A 39 15.89 -8.95 16.37
CA GLU A 39 15.23 -7.73 16.82
C GLU A 39 16.02 -6.49 16.39
N GLU A 40 17.32 -6.45 16.66
CA GLU A 40 18.19 -5.30 16.40
C GLU A 40 18.48 -5.09 14.89
N GLU A 41 18.81 -6.18 14.18
CA GLU A 41 19.22 -6.08 12.77
C GLU A 41 18.04 -6.02 11.81
N TYR A 42 16.96 -6.76 12.08
CA TYR A 42 15.78 -6.79 11.20
C TYR A 42 14.57 -6.04 11.76
N GLY A 43 14.63 -5.52 12.99
CA GLY A 43 13.50 -4.85 13.63
C GLY A 43 12.31 -5.77 13.84
N LEU A 44 12.54 -7.07 14.04
CA LEU A 44 11.47 -8.05 14.23
C LEU A 44 10.91 -7.96 15.64
N ASN A 45 9.58 -7.99 15.76
CA ASN A 45 8.92 -7.88 17.05
C ASN A 45 9.27 -9.05 17.98
N ARG A 46 9.76 -8.74 19.19
CA ARG A 46 10.19 -9.71 20.18
C ARG A 46 9.11 -10.73 20.56
N LYS A 47 7.86 -10.32 20.70
CA LYS A 47 6.74 -11.22 21.02
C LYS A 47 6.50 -12.23 19.91
N TRP A 48 6.58 -11.78 18.65
CA TRP A 48 6.46 -12.68 17.51
C TRP A 48 7.62 -13.65 17.42
N LEU A 49 8.85 -13.19 17.63
CA LEU A 49 10.05 -14.05 17.66
C LEU A 49 9.93 -15.12 18.74
N ALA A 50 9.52 -14.76 19.96
CA ALA A 50 9.31 -15.72 21.05
C ALA A 50 8.20 -16.75 20.71
N SER A 51 7.10 -16.30 20.08
CA SER A 51 6.05 -17.21 19.62
C SER A 51 6.55 -18.17 18.53
N LEU A 52 7.36 -17.66 17.61
CA LEU A 52 7.93 -18.46 16.51
C LEU A 52 8.95 -19.47 17.02
N GLU A 53 9.79 -19.09 18.01
CA GLU A 53 10.72 -19.97 18.68
C GLU A 53 10.00 -21.11 19.41
N ALA A 54 8.99 -20.78 20.22
CA ALA A 54 8.17 -21.75 20.94
C ALA A 54 7.49 -22.76 20.01
N ALA A 55 7.15 -22.35 18.78
CA ALA A 55 6.61 -23.22 17.73
C ALA A 55 7.71 -24.00 16.96
N GLY A 56 8.99 -23.90 17.33
CA GLY A 56 10.11 -24.53 16.62
C GLY A 56 10.44 -23.87 15.27
N GLY A 57 9.93 -22.67 15.03
CA GLY A 57 10.11 -21.90 13.79
C GLY A 57 11.43 -21.12 13.74
N ILE A 58 12.31 -21.24 14.75
CA ILE A 58 13.66 -20.68 14.74
C ILE A 58 14.65 -21.80 15.03
N LYS A 59 15.66 -21.95 14.17
CA LYS A 59 16.71 -22.97 14.32
C LYS A 59 18.07 -22.32 14.17
N LEU A 60 18.99 -22.68 15.10
CA LEU A 60 20.36 -22.21 15.08
C LEU A 60 21.31 -23.43 15.01
N ALA A 61 22.12 -23.50 13.95
CA ALA A 61 23.09 -24.55 13.72
C ALA A 61 24.43 -23.93 13.27
N GLY A 62 25.43 -23.98 14.12
CA GLY A 62 26.69 -23.29 13.88
C GLY A 62 26.48 -21.77 13.81
N ASP A 63 26.86 -21.20 12.72
CA ASP A 63 26.66 -19.75 12.37
C ASP A 63 25.43 -19.49 11.51
N ARG A 64 24.61 -20.52 11.26
CA ARG A 64 23.38 -20.42 10.44
C ARG A 64 22.17 -20.29 11.33
N LEU A 65 21.41 -19.23 11.08
CA LEU A 65 20.12 -18.96 11.70
C LEU A 65 19.03 -19.16 10.66
N ARG A 66 18.05 -20.00 10.95
CA ARG A 66 16.91 -20.27 10.07
C ARG A 66 15.62 -19.85 10.73
N ILE A 67 14.81 -19.11 10.00
CA ILE A 67 13.48 -18.68 10.40
C ILE A 67 12.46 -19.35 9.47
N HIS A 68 11.42 -19.96 10.02
CA HIS A 68 10.27 -20.48 9.28
C HIS A 68 9.41 -19.30 8.76
N GLY A 69 9.90 -18.67 7.70
CA GLY A 69 9.37 -17.40 7.18
C GLY A 69 8.33 -17.56 6.08
N PHE A 70 8.23 -18.75 5.46
CA PHE A 70 7.40 -19.00 4.28
C PHE A 70 6.49 -20.23 4.45
N PRO A 71 5.77 -20.38 5.57
CA PRO A 71 4.86 -21.50 5.73
C PRO A 71 3.73 -21.39 4.71
N PRO A 72 3.27 -22.52 4.12
CA PRO A 72 2.12 -22.51 3.23
C PRO A 72 0.88 -21.98 3.96
N LYS A 73 0.17 -21.06 3.30
CA LYS A 73 -1.04 -20.43 3.84
C LYS A 73 -2.18 -20.48 2.83
N VAL A 74 -3.27 -21.13 3.21
CA VAL A 74 -4.47 -21.17 2.37
C VAL A 74 -5.14 -19.80 2.38
N SER A 75 -5.49 -19.31 1.20
CA SER A 75 -6.20 -18.04 1.04
C SER A 75 -7.64 -18.13 1.56
N GLN A 76 -8.09 -17.09 2.28
CA GLN A 76 -9.50 -16.91 2.62
C GLN A 76 -10.32 -16.33 1.45
N TYR A 77 -9.64 -15.82 0.41
CA TYR A 77 -10.28 -15.28 -0.78
C TYR A 77 -10.43 -16.39 -1.83
N PRO A 78 -11.64 -16.76 -2.26
CA PRO A 78 -11.82 -17.64 -3.39
C PRO A 78 -11.04 -17.12 -4.61
N PRO A 79 -10.30 -17.98 -5.33
CA PRO A 79 -9.53 -17.55 -6.49
C PRO A 79 -10.44 -17.10 -7.63
N ALA A 80 -10.14 -15.95 -8.23
CA ALA A 80 -10.73 -15.47 -9.47
C ALA A 80 -9.69 -15.55 -10.59
N LEU A 81 -10.13 -15.91 -11.81
CA LEU A 81 -9.22 -16.24 -12.90
C LEU A 81 -8.89 -15.07 -13.83
N GLU A 82 -9.54 -13.92 -13.63
CA GLU A 82 -9.23 -12.72 -14.40
C GLU A 82 -7.78 -12.30 -14.16
N PRO A 83 -7.06 -11.90 -15.22
CA PRO A 83 -5.65 -11.54 -15.11
C PRO A 83 -5.46 -10.31 -14.25
N VAL A 84 -4.38 -10.29 -13.49
CA VAL A 84 -3.91 -9.13 -12.74
C VAL A 84 -2.53 -8.70 -13.24
N GLU A 85 -2.36 -7.41 -13.48
CA GLU A 85 -1.08 -6.85 -13.89
C GLU A 85 -0.14 -6.74 -12.69
N VAL A 86 1.01 -7.40 -12.78
CA VAL A 86 2.05 -7.39 -11.74
C VAL A 86 3.05 -6.28 -12.07
N LEU A 87 3.21 -5.32 -11.15
CA LEU A 87 4.14 -4.21 -11.27
C LEU A 87 5.49 -4.49 -10.59
N TYR A 88 5.49 -5.28 -9.53
CA TYR A 88 6.68 -5.73 -8.80
C TYR A 88 6.39 -7.02 -8.06
N GLU A 89 7.35 -7.92 -8.03
CA GLU A 89 7.23 -9.15 -7.23
C GLU A 89 8.61 -9.69 -6.83
N ASP A 90 8.67 -10.21 -5.60
CA ASP A 90 9.77 -11.03 -5.09
C ASP A 90 9.23 -12.10 -4.11
N ASP A 91 10.09 -12.69 -3.29
CA ASP A 91 9.68 -13.70 -2.29
C ASP A 91 8.84 -13.11 -1.13
N TYR A 92 8.82 -11.79 -0.94
CA TYR A 92 8.25 -11.10 0.22
C TYR A 92 7.07 -10.22 -0.11
N CYS A 93 7.12 -9.58 -1.26
CA CYS A 93 6.16 -8.56 -1.69
C CYS A 93 5.60 -8.83 -3.07
N LEU A 94 4.37 -8.41 -3.28
CA LEU A 94 3.74 -8.30 -4.59
C LEU A 94 3.10 -6.91 -4.68
N VAL A 95 3.36 -6.18 -5.77
CA VAL A 95 2.62 -4.96 -6.12
C VAL A 95 1.89 -5.21 -7.42
N VAL A 96 0.59 -4.97 -7.43
CA VAL A 96 -0.25 -5.14 -8.61
C VAL A 96 -0.98 -3.85 -8.96
N HIS A 97 -1.23 -3.63 -10.24
CA HIS A 97 -2.15 -2.61 -10.70
C HIS A 97 -3.59 -2.97 -10.30
N LYS A 98 -4.27 -2.06 -9.62
CA LYS A 98 -5.71 -2.14 -9.39
C LYS A 98 -6.45 -1.29 -10.41
N PRO A 99 -7.29 -1.86 -11.29
CA PRO A 99 -8.14 -1.05 -12.17
C PRO A 99 -9.24 -0.34 -11.38
N GLN A 100 -9.90 0.64 -12.01
CA GLN A 100 -11.12 1.23 -11.48
C GLN A 100 -12.26 0.21 -11.46
N GLY A 101 -13.22 0.39 -10.55
CA GLY A 101 -14.44 -0.39 -10.47
C GLY A 101 -14.36 -1.64 -9.61
N ILE A 102 -13.20 -2.02 -9.10
CA ILE A 102 -13.08 -3.14 -8.15
C ILE A 102 -12.56 -2.69 -6.78
N LYS A 103 -12.99 -3.38 -5.74
CA LYS A 103 -12.50 -3.18 -4.36
C LYS A 103 -11.17 -3.88 -4.16
N VAL A 104 -10.35 -3.46 -3.18
CA VAL A 104 -9.13 -4.18 -2.83
C VAL A 104 -9.45 -5.51 -2.15
N HIS A 105 -10.44 -5.53 -1.26
CA HIS A 105 -10.91 -6.73 -0.56
C HIS A 105 -12.43 -6.77 -0.52
N THR A 106 -12.99 -7.94 -0.32
CA THR A 106 -14.44 -8.15 -0.24
C THR A 106 -15.01 -7.48 1.02
N ASP A 107 -16.19 -6.91 0.90
CA ASP A 107 -16.95 -6.31 2.02
C ASP A 107 -17.99 -7.27 2.61
N GLY A 108 -18.03 -8.53 2.12
CA GLY A 108 -18.99 -9.54 2.51
C GLY A 108 -20.40 -9.33 1.93
N VAL A 109 -20.63 -8.28 1.16
CA VAL A 109 -21.93 -7.91 0.55
C VAL A 109 -21.90 -8.08 -0.97
N SER A 110 -20.84 -7.58 -1.61
CA SER A 110 -20.64 -7.70 -3.06
C SER A 110 -20.35 -9.15 -3.46
N ARG A 111 -20.95 -9.59 -4.58
CA ARG A 111 -20.64 -10.88 -5.22
C ARG A 111 -19.50 -10.76 -6.24
N GLU A 112 -19.17 -9.56 -6.65
CA GLU A 112 -18.08 -9.29 -7.58
C GLU A 112 -16.72 -9.56 -6.93
N PRO A 113 -15.77 -10.18 -7.67
CA PRO A 113 -14.44 -10.42 -7.13
C PRO A 113 -13.73 -9.10 -6.82
N ALA A 114 -13.07 -9.07 -5.67
CA ALA A 114 -12.16 -8.00 -5.31
C ALA A 114 -10.74 -8.30 -5.81
N LEU A 115 -9.85 -7.31 -5.80
CA LEU A 115 -8.45 -7.49 -6.20
C LEU A 115 -7.77 -8.65 -5.45
N SER A 116 -8.07 -8.84 -4.16
CA SER A 116 -7.54 -9.97 -3.38
C SER A 116 -7.99 -11.34 -3.90
N ASN A 117 -9.16 -11.44 -4.56
CA ASN A 117 -9.58 -12.66 -5.25
C ASN A 117 -8.74 -12.92 -6.52
N LEU A 118 -8.43 -11.87 -7.27
CA LEU A 118 -7.57 -11.94 -8.46
C LEU A 118 -6.14 -12.34 -8.07
N VAL A 119 -5.59 -11.74 -7.02
CA VAL A 119 -4.26 -12.12 -6.48
C VAL A 119 -4.25 -13.55 -5.96
N SER A 120 -5.35 -14.01 -5.32
CA SER A 120 -5.51 -15.41 -4.92
C SER A 120 -5.51 -16.35 -6.16
N GLY A 121 -6.17 -15.95 -7.24
CA GLY A 121 -6.15 -16.65 -8.54
C GLY A 121 -4.75 -16.72 -9.15
N LEU A 122 -4.01 -15.61 -9.12
CA LEU A 122 -2.63 -15.54 -9.57
C LEU A 122 -1.73 -16.56 -8.84
N TYR A 123 -1.78 -16.57 -7.50
CA TYR A 123 -1.01 -17.55 -6.71
C TYR A 123 -1.44 -18.99 -6.97
N SER A 124 -2.76 -19.23 -7.04
CA SER A 124 -3.32 -20.56 -7.34
C SER A 124 -2.88 -21.08 -8.70
N SER A 125 -2.87 -20.24 -9.73
CA SER A 125 -2.44 -20.63 -11.09
C SER A 125 -0.96 -21.02 -11.18
N ARG A 126 -0.14 -20.54 -10.23
CA ARG A 126 1.29 -20.86 -10.11
C ARG A 126 1.57 -22.02 -9.14
N GLY A 127 0.53 -22.58 -8.51
CA GLY A 127 0.69 -23.60 -7.47
C GLY A 127 1.30 -23.05 -6.16
N GLU A 128 1.24 -21.74 -5.93
CA GLU A 128 1.76 -21.11 -4.74
C GLU A 128 0.71 -21.13 -3.61
N LEU A 129 1.08 -21.69 -2.46
CA LEU A 129 0.23 -21.69 -1.25
C LEU A 129 0.48 -20.41 -0.43
N VAL A 130 0.14 -19.27 -1.03
CA VAL A 130 0.29 -17.93 -0.43
C VAL A 130 -1.10 -17.28 -0.32
N ALA A 131 -1.40 -16.70 0.85
CA ALA A 131 -2.61 -15.92 1.03
C ALA A 131 -2.34 -14.44 0.73
N PRO A 132 -3.21 -13.75 -0.06
CA PRO A 132 -3.07 -12.32 -0.31
C PRO A 132 -3.31 -11.50 0.95
N GLU A 133 -2.27 -10.78 1.42
CA GLU A 133 -2.34 -9.89 2.58
C GLU A 133 -2.06 -8.45 2.11
N HIS A 134 -3.12 -7.68 1.83
CA HIS A 134 -2.95 -6.30 1.39
C HIS A 134 -2.45 -5.40 2.53
N VAL A 135 -1.48 -4.55 2.25
CA VAL A 135 -0.86 -3.63 3.22
C VAL A 135 -1.64 -2.32 3.31
N HIS A 136 -2.21 -1.88 2.20
CA HIS A 136 -3.04 -0.68 2.11
C HIS A 136 -4.19 -0.89 1.13
N ARG A 137 -5.06 0.10 1.04
CA ARG A 137 -6.22 0.04 0.14
C ARG A 137 -6.36 1.31 -0.68
N LEU A 138 -6.99 1.15 -1.84
CA LEU A 138 -7.53 2.21 -2.69
C LEU A 138 -9.06 2.16 -2.65
N ASP A 139 -9.71 3.28 -2.97
CA ASP A 139 -11.16 3.30 -3.16
C ASP A 139 -11.54 2.48 -4.41
N GLU A 140 -12.78 2.03 -4.49
CA GLU A 140 -13.28 1.20 -5.59
C GLU A 140 -12.96 1.79 -6.97
N HIS A 141 -13.23 3.07 -7.17
CA HIS A 141 -12.99 3.76 -8.44
C HIS A 141 -11.65 4.53 -8.49
N THR A 142 -10.72 4.24 -7.61
CA THR A 142 -9.34 4.72 -7.70
C THR A 142 -8.48 3.60 -8.28
N SER A 143 -7.75 3.86 -9.35
CA SER A 143 -6.76 2.94 -9.92
C SER A 143 -5.37 3.19 -9.33
N GLY A 144 -4.44 2.25 -9.54
CA GLY A 144 -3.06 2.40 -9.11
C GLY A 144 -2.48 1.19 -8.39
N PRO A 145 -1.23 1.29 -7.90
CA PRO A 145 -0.51 0.19 -7.30
C PRO A 145 -1.07 -0.19 -5.93
N VAL A 146 -1.19 -1.49 -5.66
CA VAL A 146 -1.57 -2.04 -4.36
C VAL A 146 -0.51 -3.05 -3.91
N LEU A 147 0.03 -2.83 -2.72
CA LEU A 147 1.06 -3.66 -2.09
C LEU A 147 0.44 -4.79 -1.28
N TYR A 148 0.91 -6.00 -1.53
CA TYR A 148 0.61 -7.21 -0.77
C TYR A 148 1.88 -7.78 -0.14
N ALA A 149 1.76 -8.29 1.08
CA ALA A 149 2.77 -9.14 1.70
C ALA A 149 2.52 -10.60 1.32
N LYS A 150 3.58 -11.34 0.97
CA LYS A 150 3.50 -12.77 0.60
C LYS A 150 3.68 -13.71 1.80
N ASN A 151 4.11 -13.20 2.94
CA ASN A 151 4.31 -13.97 4.18
C ASN A 151 4.21 -13.10 5.42
N GLU A 152 4.12 -13.74 6.59
CA GLU A 152 3.92 -13.07 7.87
C GLU A 152 5.08 -12.13 8.25
N LEU A 153 6.32 -12.49 7.90
CA LEU A 153 7.49 -11.68 8.18
C LEU A 153 7.42 -10.35 7.39
N ALA A 154 7.12 -10.42 6.09
CA ALA A 154 6.94 -9.24 5.24
C ALA A 154 5.74 -8.40 5.71
N ARG A 155 4.62 -9.04 6.06
CA ARG A 155 3.42 -8.37 6.55
C ARG A 155 3.74 -7.48 7.75
N ARG A 156 4.42 -8.03 8.78
CA ARG A 156 4.77 -7.28 9.99
C ARG A 156 5.69 -6.10 9.72
N GLN A 157 6.70 -6.29 8.88
CA GLN A 157 7.63 -5.23 8.51
C GLN A 157 6.95 -4.11 7.74
N LEU A 158 6.06 -4.45 6.81
CA LEU A 158 5.31 -3.47 6.02
C LEU A 158 4.23 -2.76 6.84
N GLU A 159 3.56 -3.44 7.78
CA GLU A 159 2.65 -2.81 8.73
C GLU A 159 3.39 -1.78 9.60
N THR A 160 4.55 -2.14 10.17
CA THR A 160 5.41 -1.20 10.91
C THR A 160 5.84 -0.02 10.03
N ALA A 161 6.25 -0.28 8.79
CA ALA A 161 6.63 0.78 7.85
C ALA A 161 5.44 1.72 7.52
N MET A 162 4.22 1.18 7.48
CA MET A 162 3.00 1.98 7.27
C MET A 162 2.69 2.86 8.49
N GLU A 163 2.80 2.31 9.70
CA GLU A 163 2.59 3.05 10.97
C GLU A 163 3.61 4.17 11.14
N GLU A 164 4.87 3.91 10.78
CA GLU A 164 5.96 4.88 10.81
C GLU A 164 5.98 5.85 9.62
N LYS A 165 4.97 5.80 8.74
CA LYS A 165 4.84 6.64 7.54
C LYS A 165 6.03 6.50 6.56
N ARG A 166 6.66 5.34 6.51
CA ARG A 166 7.78 5.04 5.60
C ARG A 166 7.31 4.46 4.25
N ILE A 167 6.00 4.27 4.06
CA ILE A 167 5.41 3.89 2.77
C ILE A 167 4.88 5.17 2.11
N GLY A 168 5.57 5.60 1.05
CA GLY A 168 5.20 6.75 0.24
C GLY A 168 4.11 6.40 -0.77
N ARG A 169 3.13 7.28 -0.93
CA ARG A 169 2.01 7.12 -1.87
C ARG A 169 1.79 8.43 -2.58
N ILE A 170 2.02 8.43 -3.88
CA ILE A 170 1.83 9.59 -4.75
C ILE A 170 0.68 9.29 -5.70
N TYR A 171 -0.20 10.26 -5.83
CA TYR A 171 -1.38 10.19 -6.69
C TYR A 171 -1.36 11.34 -7.70
N VAL A 172 -2.03 11.13 -8.82
CA VAL A 172 -2.42 12.19 -9.74
C VAL A 172 -3.94 12.29 -9.78
N ALA A 173 -4.45 13.50 -9.92
CA ALA A 173 -5.88 13.76 -10.03
C ALA A 173 -6.18 14.90 -11.01
N LEU A 174 -7.28 14.75 -11.74
CA LEU A 174 -7.90 15.87 -12.44
C LEU A 174 -8.99 16.47 -11.55
N VAL A 175 -8.94 17.77 -11.33
CA VAL A 175 -9.84 18.48 -10.42
C VAL A 175 -10.55 19.64 -11.11
N ASP A 176 -11.75 19.99 -10.63
CA ASP A 176 -12.50 21.14 -11.11
C ASP A 176 -11.82 22.46 -10.68
N GLY A 177 -11.83 23.42 -11.57
CA GLY A 177 -11.33 24.78 -11.37
C GLY A 177 -9.80 24.90 -11.41
N VAL A 178 -9.32 26.11 -11.38
CA VAL A 178 -7.91 26.47 -11.40
C VAL A 178 -7.37 26.45 -9.98
N VAL A 179 -6.55 25.44 -9.67
CA VAL A 179 -5.90 25.30 -8.35
C VAL A 179 -4.82 26.38 -8.21
N PRO A 180 -4.87 27.21 -7.18
CA PRO A 180 -3.82 28.21 -6.97
C PRO A 180 -2.47 27.56 -6.62
N ALA A 181 -1.38 28.04 -7.19
CA ALA A 181 -0.03 27.51 -6.95
C ALA A 181 0.41 27.66 -5.46
N SER A 182 -0.28 28.48 -4.69
CA SER A 182 -0.09 28.63 -3.24
C SER A 182 -0.68 27.48 -2.42
N LEU A 183 -1.61 26.71 -2.97
CA LEU A 183 -2.17 25.53 -2.31
C LEU A 183 -1.17 24.37 -2.35
N ARG A 184 -0.35 24.23 -1.32
CA ARG A 184 0.70 23.21 -1.25
C ARG A 184 0.48 22.15 -0.17
N LEU A 185 -0.38 22.44 0.79
CA LEU A 185 -0.65 21.56 1.93
C LEU A 185 -2.11 21.71 2.36
N ILE A 186 -2.76 20.59 2.62
CA ILE A 186 -4.07 20.53 3.27
C ILE A 186 -3.88 19.68 4.52
N ASP A 187 -3.99 20.31 5.69
CA ASP A 187 -3.90 19.68 7.02
C ASP A 187 -5.25 19.86 7.74
N GLU A 188 -6.21 19.05 7.35
CA GLU A 188 -7.59 19.16 7.82
C GLU A 188 -8.09 17.79 8.30
N PRO A 189 -8.52 17.64 9.57
CA PRO A 189 -8.95 16.36 10.11
C PRO A 189 -10.24 15.86 9.46
N ILE A 190 -10.31 14.54 9.20
CA ILE A 190 -11.41 13.91 8.47
C ILE A 190 -12.23 13.02 9.40
N GLY A 191 -13.54 13.23 9.41
CA GLY A 191 -14.55 12.44 10.12
C GLY A 191 -15.63 11.86 9.22
N ARG A 192 -16.55 11.08 9.81
CA ARG A 192 -17.75 10.59 9.12
C ARG A 192 -18.72 11.75 8.90
N ASP A 193 -19.39 11.75 7.75
CA ASP A 193 -20.55 12.61 7.54
C ASP A 193 -21.76 11.96 8.26
N ARG A 194 -22.42 12.71 9.17
CA ARG A 194 -23.56 12.20 9.93
C ARG A 194 -24.83 12.04 9.08
N HIS A 195 -24.87 12.72 7.94
CA HIS A 195 -26.02 12.77 7.05
C HIS A 195 -25.89 11.85 5.83
N HIS A 196 -24.74 11.14 5.69
CA HIS A 196 -24.50 10.28 4.55
C HIS A 196 -23.64 9.05 4.95
N ALA A 197 -24.14 7.85 4.70
CA ALA A 197 -23.53 6.60 5.18
C ALA A 197 -22.08 6.38 4.72
N SER A 198 -21.77 6.69 3.46
CA SER A 198 -20.45 6.47 2.86
C SER A 198 -19.55 7.71 2.80
N ARG A 199 -20.12 8.92 2.96
CA ARG A 199 -19.39 10.18 2.82
C ARG A 199 -18.49 10.45 4.05
N ARG A 200 -17.35 11.09 3.78
CA ARG A 200 -16.47 11.69 4.79
C ARG A 200 -16.51 13.21 4.64
N ARG A 201 -16.12 13.93 5.69
CA ARG A 201 -16.01 15.40 5.66
C ARG A 201 -14.87 15.87 6.53
N VAL A 202 -14.37 17.08 6.28
CA VAL A 202 -13.53 17.78 7.22
C VAL A 202 -14.33 18.04 8.50
N SER A 203 -13.72 17.72 9.64
CA SER A 203 -14.36 17.83 10.94
C SER A 203 -13.32 17.99 12.05
N PRO A 204 -13.44 18.98 12.94
CA PRO A 204 -12.50 19.18 14.05
C PRO A 204 -12.36 17.96 14.98
N THR A 205 -13.41 17.11 15.04
CA THR A 205 -13.40 15.86 15.82
C THR A 205 -12.97 14.65 15.00
N GLY A 206 -12.50 14.87 13.75
CA GLY A 206 -12.00 13.85 12.86
C GLY A 206 -10.61 13.36 13.22
N LYS A 207 -10.14 12.38 12.46
CA LYS A 207 -8.74 11.92 12.56
C LYS A 207 -7.86 12.83 11.73
N GLN A 208 -6.68 13.19 12.24
CA GLN A 208 -5.68 13.97 11.51
C GLN A 208 -5.47 13.40 10.10
N ALA A 209 -5.47 14.29 9.13
CA ALA A 209 -5.26 13.95 7.72
C ALA A 209 -4.46 15.06 7.04
N VAL A 210 -3.36 14.66 6.37
CA VAL A 210 -2.42 15.60 5.73
C VAL A 210 -2.17 15.15 4.29
N THR A 211 -2.41 16.07 3.34
CA THR A 211 -2.20 15.89 1.91
C THR A 211 -1.35 17.02 1.37
N ARG A 212 -0.20 16.71 0.75
CA ARG A 212 0.59 17.69 -0.01
C ARG A 212 0.05 17.78 -1.43
N VAL A 213 0.02 18.99 -1.96
CA VAL A 213 -0.51 19.30 -3.29
C VAL A 213 0.60 19.94 -4.13
N GLU A 214 0.77 19.43 -5.34
CA GLU A 214 1.62 20.00 -6.38
C GLU A 214 0.77 20.25 -7.61
N LEU A 215 0.73 21.49 -8.10
CA LEU A 215 0.08 21.81 -9.35
C LEU A 215 0.99 21.36 -10.50
N VAL A 216 0.51 20.43 -11.32
CA VAL A 216 1.25 19.89 -12.47
C VAL A 216 0.90 20.66 -13.74
N GLU A 217 -0.39 20.89 -14.01
CA GLU A 217 -0.86 21.56 -15.22
C GLU A 217 -2.17 22.30 -14.93
N THR A 218 -2.34 23.48 -15.53
CA THR A 218 -3.54 24.30 -15.42
C THR A 218 -4.27 24.33 -16.77
N HIS A 219 -5.58 24.14 -16.72
CA HIS A 219 -6.49 24.29 -17.86
C HIS A 219 -7.54 25.38 -17.55
N PRO A 220 -8.31 25.91 -18.52
CA PRO A 220 -9.25 26.99 -18.29
C PRO A 220 -10.29 26.77 -17.19
N ALA A 221 -10.73 25.53 -16.98
CA ALA A 221 -11.76 25.17 -15.98
C ALA A 221 -11.37 23.95 -15.11
N SER A 222 -10.12 23.52 -15.15
CA SER A 222 -9.64 22.36 -14.39
C SER A 222 -8.13 22.43 -14.15
N SER A 223 -7.63 21.56 -13.31
CA SER A 223 -6.19 21.42 -13.05
C SER A 223 -5.83 19.95 -12.94
N LEU A 224 -4.61 19.62 -13.37
CA LEU A 224 -3.94 18.37 -13.06
C LEU A 224 -3.04 18.60 -11.84
N VAL A 225 -3.24 17.81 -10.80
CA VAL A 225 -2.47 17.92 -9.54
C VAL A 225 -1.83 16.59 -9.17
N ARG A 226 -0.64 16.67 -8.58
CA ARG A 226 0.01 15.55 -7.91
C ARG A 226 -0.16 15.69 -6.41
N LEU A 227 -0.48 14.58 -5.74
CA LEU A 227 -0.90 14.57 -4.35
C LEU A 227 -0.09 13.52 -3.59
N THR A 228 0.61 13.95 -2.54
CA THR A 228 1.38 13.04 -1.68
C THR A 228 0.65 12.89 -0.34
N LEU A 229 0.42 11.65 0.07
CA LEU A 229 -0.28 11.34 1.33
C LEU A 229 0.70 11.10 2.48
N GLU A 230 0.65 11.93 3.53
CA GLU A 230 1.30 11.66 4.81
C GLU A 230 0.44 10.79 5.73
N THR A 231 -0.85 10.75 5.49
CA THR A 231 -1.85 9.93 6.18
C THR A 231 -2.72 9.22 5.15
N GLY A 232 -3.51 8.21 5.57
CA GLY A 232 -4.37 7.44 4.66
C GLY A 232 -5.78 7.29 5.22
N ARG A 233 -6.58 8.37 5.24
CA ARG A 233 -7.99 8.29 5.67
C ARG A 233 -8.88 7.93 4.49
N THR A 234 -10.00 7.29 4.79
CA THR A 234 -11.01 6.97 3.76
C THR A 234 -11.41 8.24 3.00
N HIS A 235 -11.34 8.19 1.67
CA HIS A 235 -11.65 9.29 0.75
C HIS A 235 -10.80 10.56 0.97
N GLN A 236 -9.62 10.48 1.57
CA GLN A 236 -8.87 11.65 2.04
C GLN A 236 -8.65 12.69 0.95
N ILE A 237 -8.09 12.32 -0.20
CA ILE A 237 -7.86 13.23 -1.33
C ILE A 237 -9.17 13.87 -1.80
N ARG A 238 -10.20 13.06 -1.96
CA ARG A 238 -11.53 13.49 -2.43
C ARG A 238 -12.15 14.52 -1.50
N VAL A 239 -12.08 14.27 -0.19
CA VAL A 239 -12.57 15.22 0.85
C VAL A 239 -11.75 16.50 0.85
N HIS A 240 -10.43 16.39 0.87
CA HIS A 240 -9.54 17.55 0.95
C HIS A 240 -9.70 18.46 -0.26
N MET A 241 -9.61 17.91 -1.48
CA MET A 241 -9.74 18.72 -2.69
C MET A 241 -11.14 19.36 -2.82
N SER A 242 -12.21 18.62 -2.48
CA SER A 242 -13.55 19.19 -2.43
C SER A 242 -13.69 20.30 -1.39
N CYS A 243 -13.09 20.16 -0.21
CA CYS A 243 -13.12 21.19 0.84
C CYS A 243 -12.41 22.48 0.39
N MET A 244 -11.37 22.36 -0.43
CA MET A 244 -10.65 23.50 -1.01
C MET A 244 -11.37 24.11 -2.23
N GLY A 245 -12.56 23.63 -2.60
CA GLY A 245 -13.31 24.10 -3.75
C GLY A 245 -12.91 23.50 -5.11
N HIS A 246 -12.06 22.46 -5.08
CA HIS A 246 -11.53 21.77 -6.26
C HIS A 246 -11.87 20.26 -6.23
N PRO A 247 -13.17 19.85 -6.28
CA PRO A 247 -13.52 18.43 -6.29
C PRO A 247 -12.92 17.73 -7.51
N LEU A 248 -12.68 16.42 -7.39
CA LEU A 248 -12.14 15.64 -8.50
C LEU A 248 -13.16 15.52 -9.63
N LEU A 249 -12.72 15.63 -10.87
CA LEU A 249 -13.59 15.36 -12.04
C LEU A 249 -14.16 13.94 -11.92
N GLY A 250 -15.45 13.78 -12.19
CA GLY A 250 -16.17 12.51 -12.09
C GLY A 250 -16.58 12.10 -10.68
N ASP A 251 -16.24 12.86 -9.64
CA ASP A 251 -16.59 12.52 -8.26
C ASP A 251 -17.94 13.07 -7.83
N ALA A 252 -19.03 12.41 -8.24
CA ALA A 252 -20.39 12.81 -7.89
C ALA A 252 -20.62 12.91 -6.36
N LEU A 253 -19.95 12.06 -5.55
CA LEU A 253 -20.14 12.06 -4.10
C LEU A 253 -19.63 13.34 -3.44
N TYR A 254 -18.63 13.99 -4.03
CA TYR A 254 -17.98 15.19 -3.51
C TYR A 254 -18.18 16.43 -4.39
N GLY A 255 -19.10 16.38 -5.36
CA GLY A 255 -19.51 17.53 -6.16
C GLY A 255 -18.69 17.80 -7.40
N GLY A 256 -17.88 16.84 -7.85
CA GLY A 256 -17.10 16.93 -9.08
C GLY A 256 -17.95 16.85 -10.34
N SER A 257 -17.55 17.56 -11.39
CA SER A 257 -18.20 17.57 -12.69
C SER A 257 -18.21 16.18 -13.34
N LEU A 258 -19.37 15.73 -13.79
CA LEU A 258 -19.55 14.45 -14.51
C LEU A 258 -19.41 14.59 -16.04
N ARG A 259 -18.95 15.74 -16.53
CA ARG A 259 -18.88 16.05 -17.96
C ARG A 259 -17.96 15.08 -18.72
N TYR A 260 -16.83 14.69 -18.11
CA TYR A 260 -15.80 13.89 -18.77
C TYR A 260 -15.72 12.47 -18.26
N LEU A 261 -16.03 12.25 -16.99
CA LEU A 261 -15.88 10.98 -16.29
C LEU A 261 -17.11 10.70 -15.42
N LYS A 262 -17.41 9.41 -15.22
CA LYS A 262 -18.49 8.94 -14.33
C LYS A 262 -18.01 8.66 -12.91
N HIS A 263 -16.70 8.57 -12.71
CA HIS A 263 -16.05 8.26 -11.44
C HIS A 263 -14.83 9.15 -11.26
N GLN A 264 -14.39 9.33 -10.02
CA GLN A 264 -13.28 10.21 -9.66
C GLN A 264 -12.04 10.01 -10.53
N ALA A 265 -11.54 11.07 -11.12
CA ALA A 265 -10.25 11.10 -11.80
C ALA A 265 -9.11 11.07 -10.78
N LEU A 266 -8.85 9.89 -10.22
CA LEU A 266 -7.81 9.65 -9.21
C LEU A 266 -7.07 8.37 -9.53
N HIS A 267 -5.74 8.48 -9.60
CA HIS A 267 -4.85 7.38 -9.88
C HIS A 267 -3.63 7.41 -8.96
N GLY A 268 -3.26 6.27 -8.40
CA GLY A 268 -1.98 6.10 -7.72
C GLY A 268 -0.85 6.05 -8.75
N GLU A 269 -0.04 7.10 -8.81
CA GLU A 269 1.07 7.23 -9.77
C GLU A 269 2.30 6.43 -9.33
N SER A 270 2.57 6.42 -8.02
CA SER A 270 3.68 5.63 -7.49
C SER A 270 3.50 5.23 -6.04
N LEU A 271 4.16 4.13 -5.69
CA LEU A 271 4.25 3.57 -4.37
C LEU A 271 5.72 3.34 -4.04
N SER A 272 6.18 3.79 -2.86
CA SER A 272 7.53 3.52 -2.38
C SER A 272 7.50 2.93 -0.98
N PHE A 273 8.33 1.92 -0.72
CA PHE A 273 8.38 1.24 0.58
C PHE A 273 9.77 0.65 0.84
N PRO A 274 10.19 0.55 2.11
CA PRO A 274 11.40 -0.20 2.44
C PRO A 274 11.13 -1.69 2.23
N HIS A 275 12.00 -2.36 1.48
CA HIS A 275 11.92 -3.82 1.31
C HIS A 275 12.00 -4.51 2.68
N PRO A 276 11.09 -5.46 3.00
CA PRO A 276 10.92 -6.00 4.36
C PRO A 276 12.19 -6.61 4.95
N ILE A 277 13.06 -7.16 4.13
CA ILE A 277 14.29 -7.83 4.58
C ILE A 277 15.51 -6.94 4.42
N THR A 278 15.75 -6.39 3.23
CA THR A 278 16.98 -5.64 2.98
C THR A 278 16.92 -4.21 3.49
N GLY A 279 15.72 -3.65 3.67
CA GLY A 279 15.51 -2.24 4.01
C GLY A 279 15.79 -1.28 2.85
N GLU A 280 16.14 -1.79 1.67
CA GLU A 280 16.31 -0.99 0.45
C GLU A 280 14.99 -0.34 0.05
N LEU A 281 15.04 0.89 -0.45
CA LEU A 281 13.87 1.57 -0.96
C LEU A 281 13.45 0.96 -2.30
N VAL A 282 12.28 0.36 -2.33
CA VAL A 282 11.61 -0.08 -3.56
C VAL A 282 10.68 1.03 -4.00
N VAL A 283 10.75 1.43 -5.27
CA VAL A 283 9.85 2.41 -5.90
C VAL A 283 9.17 1.74 -7.08
N VAL A 284 7.85 1.73 -7.07
CA VAL A 284 7.02 1.15 -8.13
C VAL A 284 6.16 2.27 -8.71
N SER A 285 6.28 2.48 -10.02
CA SER A 285 5.46 3.43 -10.78
C SER A 285 4.37 2.70 -11.53
N ASP A 286 3.22 3.34 -11.64
CA ASP A 286 2.05 2.85 -12.38
C ASP A 286 1.67 3.94 -13.39
N PRO A 287 1.70 3.66 -14.71
CA PRO A 287 1.39 4.67 -15.73
C PRO A 287 -0.03 5.23 -15.59
N TRP A 288 -0.20 6.50 -15.92
CA TRP A 288 -1.52 7.13 -15.92
C TRP A 288 -2.49 6.37 -16.82
N PRO A 289 -3.78 6.29 -16.45
CA PRO A 289 -4.78 5.60 -17.27
C PRO A 289 -4.81 6.16 -18.69
N ALA A 290 -4.67 5.30 -19.71
CA ALA A 290 -4.68 5.71 -21.11
C ALA A 290 -5.95 6.52 -21.49
N ALA A 291 -7.08 6.25 -20.85
CA ALA A 291 -8.30 7.02 -21.01
C ALA A 291 -8.16 8.52 -20.67
N TRP A 292 -7.17 8.91 -19.87
CA TRP A 292 -6.93 10.31 -19.52
C TRP A 292 -6.28 11.11 -20.65
N GLU A 293 -5.58 10.48 -21.59
CA GLU A 293 -4.94 11.16 -22.72
C GLU A 293 -5.96 11.96 -23.55
N GLY A 294 -7.09 11.33 -23.91
CA GLY A 294 -8.17 12.00 -24.63
C GLY A 294 -8.82 13.13 -23.83
N ILE A 295 -8.99 12.93 -22.52
CA ILE A 295 -9.57 13.96 -21.63
C ILE A 295 -8.62 15.16 -21.53
N LEU A 296 -7.33 14.91 -21.29
CA LEU A 296 -6.31 15.97 -21.22
C LEU A 296 -6.20 16.75 -22.54
N ALA A 297 -6.30 16.07 -23.70
CA ALA A 297 -6.32 16.74 -25.00
C ALA A 297 -7.51 17.70 -25.12
N VAL A 298 -8.72 17.28 -24.69
CA VAL A 298 -9.91 18.14 -24.68
C VAL A 298 -9.76 19.30 -23.70
N LEU A 299 -9.25 19.06 -22.49
CA LEU A 299 -9.07 20.10 -21.47
C LEU A 299 -8.04 21.16 -21.90
N ARG A 300 -7.00 20.76 -22.62
CA ARG A 300 -5.97 21.65 -23.18
C ARG A 300 -6.49 22.50 -24.35
N SER A 301 -7.46 21.98 -25.13
CA SER A 301 -8.04 22.65 -26.29
C SER A 301 -9.28 23.50 -25.98
N ALA A 302 -9.82 23.39 -24.76
CA ALA A 302 -10.97 24.19 -24.35
C ALA A 302 -10.49 25.60 -23.96
N GLU A 303 -10.39 26.50 -24.96
CA GLU A 303 -10.25 27.95 -24.78
C GLU A 303 -11.55 28.59 -24.30
#